data_3aaa019033f8ed3ec250cb3e10bd3504
#
_entry.id   3aaa019033f8ed3ec250cb3e10bd3504
#
_cell.length_a   1.000
_cell.length_b   1.000
_cell.length_c   1.000
_cell.angle_alpha   90.00
_cell.angle_beta   90.00
_cell.angle_gamma   90.00
#
_symmetry.space_group_name_H-M   'P 1'
#
loop_
_entity.id
_entity.type
_entity.pdbx_description
1 polymer ?
#
loop_
_entity_poly.entity_id
_entity_poly.type
_entity_poly.pdbx_seq_one_letter_code
_entity_poly.pdbx_strand_id
1 'polypeptide(L)'
;MLFRSHAETNGSQVWVVECYQGVHHEELMRELQALAPDRFINTRDLFKSAEDIEAMTYPYLTDDRLFGRRAHFSYTDFLDEEKVNACRESLRDGKGWTIVYGHAAAEIVSAPDKLIYADMARWEIQMRSRRKEVNGLGVENREEAPSYHYKRGYFIDWIVCDNLKKKVLPDRKSVV
;
A
#
# COMPACT_ATOMS: atom_id res chain seq x y z
N MET A 1 -4.32 -22.48 -13.38
CA MET A 1 -4.82 -22.42 -14.76
C MET A 1 -6.27 -21.94 -14.80
N LEU A 2 -6.59 -20.76 -14.24
CA LEU A 2 -7.99 -20.27 -14.08
C LEU A 2 -8.16 -18.76 -14.31
N PHE A 3 -7.18 -18.08 -14.94
CA PHE A 3 -7.24 -16.61 -15.16
C PHE A 3 -7.26 -16.18 -16.63
N ARG A 4 -7.51 -17.09 -17.58
CA ARG A 4 -7.48 -16.79 -19.02
C ARG A 4 -8.83 -16.49 -19.67
N SER A 5 -9.87 -16.07 -18.92
CA SER A 5 -11.19 -15.81 -19.51
C SER A 5 -11.66 -14.36 -19.49
N HIS A 6 -10.75 -13.36 -19.50
CA HIS A 6 -11.15 -11.96 -19.52
C HIS A 6 -10.59 -11.14 -20.70
N ALA A 7 -10.34 -11.78 -21.82
CA ALA A 7 -9.77 -11.12 -22.99
C ALA A 7 -10.82 -10.73 -24.05
N GLU A 8 -11.97 -10.21 -23.67
CA GLU A 8 -12.92 -9.61 -24.66
C GLU A 8 -13.99 -8.73 -23.99
N THR A 9 -13.58 -7.74 -23.21
CA THR A 9 -14.45 -6.61 -22.92
C THR A 9 -13.87 -5.37 -23.58
N ASN A 10 -14.55 -4.82 -24.56
CA ASN A 10 -14.22 -3.58 -25.28
C ASN A 10 -14.29 -2.32 -24.39
N GLY A 11 -14.05 -2.45 -23.09
CA GLY A 11 -14.11 -1.40 -22.08
C GLY A 11 -12.82 -1.27 -21.28
N SER A 12 -12.60 -0.13 -20.66
CA SER A 12 -11.56 0.08 -19.65
C SER A 12 -11.88 -0.78 -18.43
N GLN A 13 -10.90 -1.51 -17.90
CA GLN A 13 -11.03 -2.31 -16.68
C GLN A 13 -9.91 -1.95 -15.70
N VAL A 14 -10.27 -1.62 -14.46
CA VAL A 14 -9.30 -1.25 -13.43
C VAL A 14 -9.38 -2.22 -12.24
N TRP A 15 -8.28 -2.92 -12.01
CA TRP A 15 -8.12 -3.75 -10.81
C TRP A 15 -7.24 -3.03 -9.80
N VAL A 16 -7.66 -3.07 -8.55
CA VAL A 16 -6.89 -2.56 -7.42
C VAL A 16 -6.36 -3.73 -6.61
N VAL A 17 -5.06 -3.70 -6.35
CA VAL A 17 -4.40 -4.61 -5.42
C VAL A 17 -3.84 -3.79 -4.27
N GLU A 18 -4.63 -3.64 -3.22
CA GLU A 18 -4.24 -2.94 -1.99
C GLU A 18 -3.35 -3.83 -1.14
N CYS A 19 -2.23 -3.28 -0.68
CA CYS A 19 -1.26 -3.99 0.15
C CYS A 19 -1.25 -3.47 1.58
N TYR A 20 -1.35 -4.38 2.55
CA TYR A 20 -1.05 -4.06 3.94
C TYR A 20 0.47 -3.96 4.14
N GLN A 21 0.92 -3.20 5.14
CA GLN A 21 2.33 -3.10 5.50
C GLN A 21 2.92 -4.50 5.81
N GLY A 22 4.11 -4.78 5.26
CA GLY A 22 4.79 -6.06 5.44
C GLY A 22 4.57 -7.07 4.30
N VAL A 23 3.81 -6.74 3.26
CA VAL A 23 3.71 -7.55 2.04
C VAL A 23 5.06 -7.57 1.31
N HIS A 24 5.45 -8.72 0.75
CA HIS A 24 6.62 -8.83 -0.13
C HIS A 24 6.31 -8.22 -1.51
N HIS A 25 6.67 -6.95 -1.67
CA HIS A 25 6.34 -6.18 -2.87
C HIS A 25 6.98 -6.75 -4.14
N GLU A 26 8.24 -7.16 -4.09
CA GLU A 26 8.96 -7.67 -5.27
C GLU A 26 8.31 -8.94 -5.83
N GLU A 27 7.92 -9.87 -4.96
CA GLU A 27 7.27 -11.12 -5.34
C GLU A 27 5.88 -10.85 -5.94
N LEU A 28 5.05 -10.10 -5.22
CA LEU A 28 3.68 -9.82 -5.66
C LEU A 28 3.66 -9.00 -6.95
N MET A 29 4.53 -8.03 -7.09
CA MET A 29 4.66 -7.22 -8.31
C MET A 29 5.03 -8.09 -9.52
N ARG A 30 6.00 -9.01 -9.36
CA ARG A 30 6.39 -9.94 -10.43
C ARG A 30 5.21 -10.81 -10.89
N GLU A 31 4.46 -11.38 -9.95
CA GLU A 31 3.30 -12.22 -10.25
C GLU A 31 2.16 -11.43 -10.93
N LEU A 32 1.91 -10.20 -10.50
CA LEU A 32 0.92 -9.33 -11.11
C LEU A 32 1.33 -8.87 -12.52
N GLN A 33 2.60 -8.54 -12.72
CA GLN A 33 3.12 -8.18 -14.06
C GLN A 33 3.10 -9.37 -15.03
N ALA A 34 3.28 -10.59 -14.53
CA ALA A 34 3.17 -11.81 -15.34
C ALA A 34 1.75 -12.05 -15.90
N LEU A 35 0.73 -11.39 -15.34
CA LEU A 35 -0.63 -11.39 -15.90
C LEU A 35 -0.74 -10.56 -17.19
N ALA A 36 0.31 -9.79 -17.53
CA ALA A 36 0.40 -8.93 -18.70
C ALA A 36 -0.77 -7.90 -18.82
N PRO A 37 -1.00 -7.06 -17.80
CA PRO A 37 -1.96 -5.96 -17.94
C PRO A 37 -1.47 -4.96 -18.99
N ASP A 38 -2.39 -4.25 -19.66
CA ASP A 38 -2.04 -3.20 -20.61
C ASP A 38 -1.32 -2.03 -19.91
N ARG A 39 -1.67 -1.79 -18.63
CA ARG A 39 -1.04 -0.76 -17.79
C ARG A 39 -0.83 -1.30 -16.37
N PHE A 40 0.32 -0.98 -15.80
CA PHE A 40 0.66 -1.31 -14.42
C PHE A 40 1.12 -0.06 -13.68
N ILE A 41 0.41 0.31 -12.61
CA ILE A 41 0.69 1.50 -11.81
C ILE A 41 1.10 1.04 -10.41
N ASN A 42 2.35 1.36 -10.02
CA ASN A 42 2.84 1.15 -8.66
C ASN A 42 2.58 2.42 -7.85
N THR A 43 1.77 2.33 -6.81
CA THR A 43 1.42 3.48 -5.98
C THR A 43 2.59 4.05 -5.18
N ARG A 44 3.70 3.31 -5.03
CA ARG A 44 4.93 3.82 -4.42
C ARG A 44 5.42 5.10 -5.08
N ASP A 45 5.27 5.21 -6.40
CA ASP A 45 5.70 6.37 -7.19
C ASP A 45 4.86 7.62 -6.88
N LEU A 46 3.70 7.44 -6.22
CA LEU A 46 2.76 8.50 -5.86
C LEU A 46 2.95 9.00 -4.42
N PHE A 47 3.86 8.42 -3.67
CA PHE A 47 4.19 8.88 -2.32
C PHE A 47 5.04 10.16 -2.37
N LYS A 48 4.99 10.92 -1.28
CA LYS A 48 5.94 12.01 -0.98
C LYS A 48 7.35 11.44 -0.90
N SER A 49 8.34 12.31 -0.84
CA SER A 49 9.72 11.88 -0.62
C SER A 49 9.88 11.17 0.74
N ALA A 50 10.87 10.29 0.85
CA ALA A 50 11.15 9.61 2.12
C ALA A 50 11.49 10.63 3.21
N GLU A 51 12.22 11.69 2.86
CA GLU A 51 12.59 12.78 3.76
C GLU A 51 11.37 13.53 4.31
N ASP A 52 10.38 13.83 3.47
CA ASP A 52 9.14 14.50 3.89
C ASP A 52 8.32 13.60 4.82
N ILE A 53 8.26 12.30 4.50
CA ILE A 53 7.56 11.32 5.32
C ILE A 53 8.26 11.15 6.68
N GLU A 54 9.58 11.10 6.70
CA GLU A 54 10.36 11.02 7.94
C GLU A 54 10.16 12.28 8.79
N ALA A 55 10.26 13.45 8.19
CA ALA A 55 10.04 14.74 8.88
C ALA A 55 8.62 14.80 9.47
N MET A 56 7.60 14.38 8.73
CA MET A 56 6.21 14.34 9.17
C MET A 56 5.99 13.36 10.34
N THR A 57 6.65 12.21 10.30
CA THR A 57 6.43 11.12 11.26
C THR A 57 7.32 11.22 12.52
N TYR A 58 8.47 11.88 12.43
CA TYR A 58 9.44 12.02 13.52
C TYR A 58 8.83 12.51 14.84
N PRO A 59 7.98 13.56 14.89
CA PRO A 59 7.38 14.03 16.15
C PRO A 59 6.55 12.99 16.90
N TYR A 60 6.05 11.99 16.19
CA TYR A 60 5.26 10.90 16.77
C TYR A 60 6.13 9.73 17.24
N LEU A 61 7.29 9.56 16.62
CA LEU A 61 8.24 8.53 17.01
C LEU A 61 9.04 8.92 18.25
N THR A 62 9.31 10.21 18.48
CA THR A 62 10.07 10.72 19.61
C THR A 62 11.48 10.09 19.76
N ASP A 63 12.30 10.60 20.65
CA ASP A 63 13.64 10.05 20.93
C ASP A 63 13.62 8.85 21.92
N ASP A 64 12.46 8.54 22.53
CA ASP A 64 12.32 7.38 23.38
C ASP A 64 12.46 6.09 22.56
N ARG A 65 13.17 5.11 23.07
CA ARG A 65 13.41 3.86 22.35
C ARG A 65 12.15 3.02 22.11
N LEU A 66 11.17 3.08 23.00
CA LEU A 66 9.99 2.21 23.00
C LEU A 66 8.69 2.98 22.79
N PHE A 67 8.60 4.18 23.37
CA PHE A 67 7.37 4.95 23.39
C PHE A 67 7.34 6.03 22.31
N GLY A 68 6.18 6.19 21.72
CA GLY A 68 5.86 7.22 20.76
C GLY A 68 4.49 7.84 21.06
N ARG A 69 4.00 8.65 20.17
CA ARG A 69 2.67 9.24 20.21
C ARG A 69 1.83 8.63 19.10
N ARG A 70 0.58 8.29 19.41
CA ARG A 70 -0.34 7.78 18.39
C ARG A 70 -0.61 8.85 17.33
N ALA A 71 -0.31 8.54 16.09
CA ALA A 71 -0.58 9.44 14.97
C ALA A 71 -2.06 9.36 14.55
N HIS A 72 -2.52 10.41 13.88
CA HIS A 72 -3.86 10.49 13.28
C HIS A 72 -3.77 10.59 11.75
N PHE A 73 -2.71 10.04 11.17
CA PHE A 73 -2.52 10.04 9.72
C PHE A 73 -3.47 9.10 9.00
N SER A 74 -3.75 9.46 7.77
CA SER A 74 -4.35 8.63 6.73
C SER A 74 -3.36 8.46 5.58
N TYR A 75 -3.67 7.62 4.59
CA TYR A 75 -2.79 7.49 3.42
C TYR A 75 -2.64 8.78 2.62
N THR A 76 -3.65 9.65 2.62
CA THR A 76 -3.57 10.94 1.92
C THR A 76 -2.45 11.84 2.43
N ASP A 77 -2.07 11.70 3.71
CA ASP A 77 -0.97 12.47 4.29
C ASP A 77 0.40 12.02 3.75
N PHE A 78 0.51 10.77 3.30
CA PHE A 78 1.73 10.17 2.73
C PHE A 78 1.85 10.37 1.22
N LEU A 79 0.74 10.68 0.55
CA LEU A 79 0.68 10.81 -0.90
C LEU A 79 1.03 12.24 -1.36
N ASP A 80 1.65 12.31 -2.53
CA ASP A 80 1.88 13.55 -3.27
C ASP A 80 0.61 13.86 -4.09
N GLU A 81 -0.04 14.97 -3.77
CA GLU A 81 -1.33 15.34 -4.36
C GLU A 81 -1.25 15.55 -5.87
N GLU A 82 -0.17 16.17 -6.36
CA GLU A 82 0.00 16.42 -7.80
C GLU A 82 0.15 15.11 -8.57
N LYS A 83 0.98 14.19 -8.07
CA LYS A 83 1.16 12.87 -8.67
C LYS A 83 -0.13 12.04 -8.64
N VAL A 84 -0.88 12.09 -7.54
CA VAL A 84 -2.15 11.39 -7.42
C VAL A 84 -3.17 11.93 -8.41
N ASN A 85 -3.28 13.25 -8.56
CA ASN A 85 -4.21 13.88 -9.50
C ASN A 85 -3.85 13.51 -10.94
N ALA A 86 -2.59 13.59 -11.32
CA ALA A 86 -2.11 13.16 -12.63
C ALA A 86 -2.41 11.67 -12.90
N CYS A 87 -2.21 10.83 -11.90
CA CYS A 87 -2.54 9.40 -12.00
C CYS A 87 -4.04 9.18 -12.22
N ARG A 88 -4.90 9.86 -11.44
CA ARG A 88 -6.36 9.76 -11.58
C ARG A 88 -6.86 10.23 -12.95
N GLU A 89 -6.31 11.32 -13.49
CA GLU A 89 -6.60 11.78 -14.85
C GLU A 89 -6.21 10.74 -15.87
N SER A 90 -5.01 10.19 -15.77
CA SER A 90 -4.54 9.14 -16.67
C SER A 90 -5.41 7.87 -16.64
N LEU A 91 -6.02 7.56 -15.48
CA LEU A 91 -6.94 6.42 -15.35
C LEU A 91 -8.29 6.66 -16.04
N ARG A 92 -8.79 7.91 -16.05
CA ARG A 92 -10.06 8.25 -16.74
C ARG A 92 -9.97 8.09 -18.25
N ASP A 93 -8.81 8.45 -18.81
CA ASP A 93 -8.56 8.40 -20.27
C ASP A 93 -8.03 7.03 -20.71
N GLY A 94 -7.73 6.15 -19.75
CA GLY A 94 -7.13 4.85 -20.01
C GLY A 94 -8.08 3.87 -20.69
N LYS A 95 -7.54 3.13 -21.68
CA LYS A 95 -8.19 2.00 -22.31
C LYS A 95 -7.50 0.71 -21.90
N GLY A 96 -8.23 -0.39 -22.02
CA GLY A 96 -7.68 -1.70 -21.70
C GLY A 96 -7.67 -2.00 -20.20
N TRP A 97 -6.92 -3.02 -19.82
CA TRP A 97 -6.84 -3.52 -18.46
C TRP A 97 -5.68 -2.87 -17.69
N THR A 98 -6.02 -2.18 -16.61
CA THR A 98 -5.05 -1.52 -15.73
C THR A 98 -5.03 -2.21 -14.37
N ILE A 99 -3.84 -2.48 -13.82
CA ILE A 99 -3.65 -2.86 -12.42
C ILE A 99 -3.03 -1.68 -11.68
N VAL A 100 -3.70 -1.21 -10.62
CA VAL A 100 -3.16 -0.25 -9.65
C VAL A 100 -2.79 -1.03 -8.39
N TYR A 101 -1.52 -1.05 -8.05
CA TYR A 101 -0.95 -1.93 -7.06
C TYR A 101 -0.13 -1.18 -6.01
N GLY A 102 -0.25 -1.59 -4.75
CA GLY A 102 0.60 -1.14 -3.66
C GLY A 102 -0.19 -0.61 -2.47
N HIS A 103 0.50 0.11 -1.59
CA HIS A 103 -0.13 0.82 -0.48
C HIS A 103 -0.98 1.99 -1.00
N ALA A 104 -2.12 2.23 -0.41
CA ALA A 104 -3.07 3.29 -0.80
C ALA A 104 -3.70 3.13 -2.19
N ALA A 105 -3.57 1.99 -2.86
CA ALA A 105 -4.17 1.78 -4.17
C ALA A 105 -5.70 1.99 -4.16
N ALA A 106 -6.37 1.60 -3.08
CA ALA A 106 -7.80 1.81 -2.89
C ALA A 106 -8.19 3.27 -2.53
N GLU A 107 -7.24 4.12 -2.14
CA GLU A 107 -7.45 5.57 -2.02
C GLU A 107 -7.31 6.28 -3.39
N ILE A 108 -6.50 5.73 -4.28
CA ILE A 108 -6.30 6.28 -5.63
C ILE A 108 -7.53 6.02 -6.50
N VAL A 109 -8.07 4.80 -6.45
CA VAL A 109 -9.21 4.35 -7.27
C VAL A 109 -10.42 4.11 -6.39
N SER A 110 -11.41 5.00 -6.48
CA SER A 110 -12.62 4.94 -5.63
C SER A 110 -13.63 3.86 -6.03
N ALA A 111 -13.65 3.44 -7.29
CA ALA A 111 -14.59 2.46 -7.82
C ALA A 111 -13.87 1.49 -8.78
N PRO A 112 -13.06 0.56 -8.28
CA PRO A 112 -12.40 -0.43 -9.12
C PRO A 112 -13.40 -1.52 -9.57
N ASP A 113 -13.17 -2.09 -10.77
CA ASP A 113 -13.90 -3.28 -11.23
C ASP A 113 -13.59 -4.50 -10.34
N LYS A 114 -12.38 -4.54 -9.79
CA LYS A 114 -11.96 -5.58 -8.84
C LYS A 114 -11.05 -5.01 -7.75
N LEU A 115 -11.36 -5.35 -6.50
CA LEU A 115 -10.50 -5.06 -5.36
C LEU A 115 -9.94 -6.37 -4.78
N ILE A 116 -8.62 -6.46 -4.75
CA ILE A 116 -7.87 -7.53 -4.09
C ILE A 116 -7.15 -6.89 -2.91
N TYR A 117 -7.28 -7.48 -1.72
CA TYR A 117 -6.61 -6.99 -0.53
C TYR A 117 -5.56 -8.00 -0.07
N ALA A 118 -4.28 -7.65 -0.21
CA ALA A 118 -3.15 -8.41 0.28
C ALA A 118 -2.91 -8.06 1.76
N ASP A 119 -3.51 -8.84 2.65
CA ASP A 119 -3.41 -8.66 4.10
C ASP A 119 -2.15 -9.29 4.69
N MET A 120 -1.76 -8.85 5.89
CA MET A 120 -0.62 -9.38 6.60
C MET A 120 -0.86 -9.45 8.10
N ALA A 121 -0.57 -10.61 8.69
CA ALA A 121 -0.64 -10.77 10.14
C ALA A 121 0.48 -9.98 10.84
N ARG A 122 0.17 -9.27 11.91
CA ARG A 122 1.14 -8.45 12.66
C ARG A 122 2.37 -9.25 13.15
N TRP A 123 2.17 -10.50 13.50
CA TRP A 123 3.26 -11.38 13.87
C TRP A 123 4.24 -11.59 12.72
N GLU A 124 3.73 -11.85 11.52
CA GLU A 124 4.57 -12.05 10.33
C GLU A 124 5.29 -10.76 9.94
N ILE A 125 4.65 -9.60 10.04
CA ILE A 125 5.30 -8.30 9.83
C ILE A 125 6.52 -8.15 10.74
N GLN A 126 6.38 -8.49 12.03
CA GLN A 126 7.49 -8.42 12.98
C GLN A 126 8.61 -9.39 12.64
N MET A 127 8.28 -10.60 12.17
CA MET A 127 9.28 -11.57 11.74
C MET A 127 10.03 -11.08 10.50
N ARG A 128 9.33 -10.54 9.52
CA ARG A 128 9.92 -9.94 8.31
C ARG A 128 10.80 -8.73 8.63
N SER A 129 10.38 -7.87 9.54
CA SER A 129 11.22 -6.76 10.03
C SER A 129 12.52 -7.24 10.68
N ARG A 130 12.47 -8.32 11.47
CA ARG A 130 13.68 -8.94 12.06
C ARG A 130 14.62 -9.54 11.02
N ARG A 131 14.07 -10.02 9.90
CA ARG A 131 14.85 -10.53 8.76
C ARG A 131 15.23 -9.44 7.76
N LYS A 132 14.88 -8.17 8.04
CA LYS A 132 15.15 -7.01 7.18
C LYS A 132 14.53 -7.11 5.77
N GLU A 133 13.38 -7.74 5.69
CA GLU A 133 12.69 -8.02 4.42
C GLU A 133 11.68 -6.94 4.05
N VAL A 134 11.28 -6.07 5.00
CA VAL A 134 10.21 -5.09 4.80
C VAL A 134 10.57 -3.71 5.33
N ASN A 135 10.04 -2.69 4.69
CA ASN A 135 10.16 -1.29 5.04
C ASN A 135 8.90 -0.77 5.76
N GLY A 136 9.00 0.39 6.40
CA GLY A 136 7.85 1.19 6.81
C GLY A 136 7.16 1.86 5.62
N LEU A 137 5.99 2.47 5.87
CA LEU A 137 5.23 3.16 4.82
C LEU A 137 6.02 4.33 4.23
N GLY A 138 6.28 4.27 2.92
CA GLY A 138 6.89 5.33 2.14
C GLY A 138 8.37 5.62 2.42
N VAL A 139 9.05 4.78 3.22
CA VAL A 139 10.47 4.96 3.59
C VAL A 139 11.29 3.71 3.28
N GLU A 140 12.62 3.85 3.20
CA GLU A 140 13.58 2.77 2.97
C GLU A 140 14.37 2.50 4.25
N ASN A 141 13.74 1.88 5.23
CA ASN A 141 14.30 1.72 6.56
C ASN A 141 14.43 0.27 7.06
N ARG A 142 14.44 -0.72 6.16
CA ARG A 142 14.52 -2.15 6.53
C ARG A 142 15.74 -2.51 7.37
N GLU A 143 16.82 -1.71 7.30
CA GLU A 143 18.05 -1.93 8.07
C GLU A 143 17.96 -1.44 9.52
N GLU A 144 16.92 -0.67 9.86
CA GLU A 144 16.68 -0.19 11.20
C GLU A 144 16.43 -1.33 12.20
N ALA A 145 16.62 -1.03 13.49
CA ALA A 145 16.39 -1.99 14.55
C ALA A 145 14.94 -2.49 14.57
N PRO A 146 14.68 -3.79 14.81
CA PRO A 146 13.33 -4.34 14.88
C PRO A 146 12.41 -3.63 15.90
N SER A 147 12.97 -3.09 16.98
CA SER A 147 12.23 -2.28 17.96
C SER A 147 11.71 -0.96 17.36
N TYR A 148 12.50 -0.36 16.48
CA TYR A 148 12.09 0.86 15.75
C TYR A 148 10.96 0.56 14.77
N HIS A 149 11.07 -0.53 14.00
CA HIS A 149 10.00 -0.99 13.11
C HIS A 149 8.70 -1.27 13.86
N TYR A 150 8.78 -1.94 15.01
CA TYR A 150 7.61 -2.20 15.85
C TYR A 150 6.97 -0.89 16.35
N LYS A 151 7.79 0.03 16.85
CA LYS A 151 7.36 1.35 17.33
C LYS A 151 6.67 2.13 16.20
N ARG A 152 7.32 2.25 15.03
CA ARG A 152 6.75 2.93 13.87
C ARG A 152 5.44 2.27 13.42
N GLY A 153 5.41 0.95 13.31
CA GLY A 153 4.21 0.20 13.00
C GLY A 153 3.06 0.49 13.96
N TYR A 154 3.33 0.40 15.26
CA TYR A 154 2.31 0.57 16.31
C TYR A 154 1.75 1.99 16.39
N PHE A 155 2.59 3.00 16.28
CA PHE A 155 2.19 4.40 16.46
C PHE A 155 1.75 5.08 15.16
N ILE A 156 2.14 4.56 14.00
CA ILE A 156 1.91 5.20 12.69
C ILE A 156 1.38 4.19 11.66
N ASP A 157 2.24 3.32 11.13
CA ASP A 157 1.98 2.61 9.87
C ASP A 157 0.75 1.70 9.94
N TRP A 158 0.60 0.95 11.04
CA TRP A 158 -0.56 0.07 11.21
C TRP A 158 -1.86 0.83 11.42
N ILE A 159 -1.80 2.02 12.00
CA ILE A 159 -2.99 2.87 12.16
C ILE A 159 -3.50 3.31 10.78
N VAL A 160 -2.59 3.75 9.92
CA VAL A 160 -2.91 4.17 8.55
C VAL A 160 -3.49 3.01 7.74
N CYS A 161 -2.82 1.84 7.78
CA CYS A 161 -3.30 0.63 7.10
C CYS A 161 -4.67 0.16 7.63
N ASP A 162 -4.85 0.11 8.96
CA ASP A 162 -6.09 -0.34 9.59
C ASP A 162 -7.26 0.60 9.28
N ASN A 163 -7.03 1.90 9.19
CA ASN A 163 -8.06 2.88 8.83
C ASN A 163 -8.57 2.64 7.40
N LEU A 164 -7.68 2.42 6.45
CA LEU A 164 -8.07 2.06 5.08
C LEU A 164 -8.74 0.70 5.02
N LYS A 165 -8.19 -0.30 5.71
CA LYS A 165 -8.76 -1.65 5.78
C LYS A 165 -10.21 -1.64 6.25
N LYS A 166 -10.53 -0.89 7.31
CA LYS A 166 -11.91 -0.72 7.81
C LYS A 166 -12.83 -0.07 6.79
N LYS A 167 -12.31 0.87 5.99
CA LYS A 167 -13.07 1.59 4.97
C LYS A 167 -13.41 0.69 3.78
N VAL A 168 -12.46 -0.14 3.34
CA VAL A 168 -12.60 -0.96 2.12
C VAL A 168 -13.17 -2.36 2.37
N LEU A 169 -13.12 -2.85 3.62
CA LEU A 169 -13.63 -4.17 4.03
C LEU A 169 -14.62 -4.08 5.20
N PRO A 170 -15.67 -3.23 5.16
CA PRO A 170 -16.51 -2.93 6.32
C PRO A 170 -17.24 -4.15 6.90
N ASP A 171 -17.63 -5.13 6.09
CA ASP A 171 -18.49 -6.25 6.47
C ASP A 171 -17.96 -7.65 6.08
N ARG A 172 -16.68 -7.78 5.76
CA ARG A 172 -16.15 -9.09 5.34
C ARG A 172 -15.80 -9.95 6.53
N LYS A 173 -16.62 -10.97 6.78
CA LYS A 173 -16.42 -11.99 7.82
C LYS A 173 -15.38 -13.07 7.46
N SER A 174 -14.87 -13.07 6.25
CA SER A 174 -13.85 -14.02 5.78
C SER A 174 -12.75 -13.29 5.01
N VAL A 175 -11.57 -13.30 5.59
CA VAL A 175 -10.32 -12.98 4.91
C VAL A 175 -9.64 -14.31 4.61
N VAL A 176 -9.39 -14.56 3.35
CA VAL A 176 -8.60 -15.72 2.93
C VAL A 176 -7.15 -15.32 2.90
#